data_c6eabda3a6a78037c783327da5ec9876
#
_entry.id   c6eabda3a6a78037c783327da5ec9876
#
_cell.length_a   1.000
_cell.length_b   1.000
_cell.length_c   1.000
_cell.angle_alpha   90.00
_cell.angle_beta   90.00
_cell.angle_gamma   90.00
#
_symmetry.space_group_name_H-M   'P 1'
#
loop_
_entity.id
_entity.type
_entity.pdbx_description
1 polymer ?
#
loop_
_entity_poly.entity_id
_entity_poly.type
_entity_poly.pdbx_seq_one_letter_code
_entity_poly.pdbx_strand_id
1 'polypeptide(L)'
;MRKTLVALAALAALVSVHARAQNITAPAPPIPAGIKVDSVMVHSPALVGNLEGDSPDRNARVVLPPSYAKNKAKRYPVIYYLHGFAIDGRNFYNYMHVPEAVALNAAKGREFIVVVPDSLTKLGGSMYSNSVTTGDYTSFVARDLTAYIDSHYRTIAKRSGRGLAGHSMGGYGVWTVGMTHPEAFGAIYAQSACCISPRVETAESAQKLASVPLAQAVKSDFGTRAALSSMVAWSPNPQNPPFFADPPFKDGKVDPLVMAKWANNAPLAMVASHVPALKSFTAIGADVGTKDGLIKDDTAIHEELARFGIAHDWATYEGTHVDHIAQRFDEVVVPFFAAHLASR
;
A
#
# COMPACT_ATOMS: atom_id res chain seq x y z
N MET A 1 21.81 29.33 -59.87
CA MET A 1 21.15 29.51 -58.59
C MET A 1 21.03 28.14 -57.91
N ARG A 2 21.98 27.80 -57.04
CA ARG A 2 22.02 26.52 -56.31
C ARG A 2 21.38 26.74 -54.95
N LYS A 3 20.31 26.04 -54.64
CA LYS A 3 19.68 26.01 -53.32
C LYS A 3 20.33 24.88 -52.49
N THR A 4 21.05 25.26 -51.46
CA THR A 4 21.66 24.37 -50.49
C THR A 4 20.60 23.99 -49.44
N LEU A 5 20.20 22.72 -49.35
CA LEU A 5 19.41 22.18 -48.25
C LEU A 5 20.37 21.87 -47.09
N VAL A 6 20.17 22.51 -45.96
CA VAL A 6 20.79 22.18 -44.69
C VAL A 6 19.88 21.19 -43.98
N ALA A 7 20.30 19.93 -43.87
CA ALA A 7 19.64 18.91 -43.05
C ALA A 7 20.08 19.07 -41.60
N LEU A 8 19.18 19.49 -40.72
CA LEU A 8 19.37 19.39 -39.25
C LEU A 8 19.13 17.95 -38.82
N ALA A 9 20.20 17.26 -38.50
CA ALA A 9 20.13 15.97 -37.78
C ALA A 9 19.92 16.26 -36.29
N ALA A 10 18.71 16.05 -35.80
CA ALA A 10 18.42 16.03 -34.36
C ALA A 10 18.95 14.74 -33.74
N LEU A 11 20.08 14.85 -33.03
CA LEU A 11 20.63 13.76 -32.22
C LEU A 11 19.77 13.65 -30.96
N ALA A 12 18.80 12.73 -30.93
CA ALA A 12 18.09 12.36 -29.72
C ALA A 12 19.05 11.54 -28.85
N ALA A 13 19.68 12.20 -27.87
CA ALA A 13 20.42 11.53 -26.84
C ALA A 13 19.44 10.80 -25.93
N LEU A 14 19.30 9.49 -26.12
CA LEU A 14 18.70 8.57 -25.13
C LEU A 14 19.59 8.55 -23.90
N VAL A 15 19.32 9.43 -22.94
CA VAL A 15 19.85 9.31 -21.60
C VAL A 15 19.10 8.17 -20.94
N SER A 16 19.68 6.96 -20.99
CA SER A 16 19.26 5.85 -20.16
C SER A 16 19.61 6.21 -18.70
N VAL A 17 18.68 6.84 -18.01
CA VAL A 17 18.78 7.03 -16.57
C VAL A 17 18.64 5.65 -15.93
N HIS A 18 19.77 5.01 -15.66
CA HIS A 18 19.83 3.90 -14.73
C HIS A 18 19.61 4.49 -13.33
N ALA A 19 18.32 4.75 -13.02
CA ALA A 19 17.93 5.12 -11.68
C ALA A 19 18.23 3.93 -10.77
N ARG A 20 19.31 4.02 -9.99
CA ARG A 20 19.50 3.14 -8.84
C ARG A 20 18.23 3.28 -8.02
N ALA A 21 17.58 2.17 -7.72
CA ALA A 21 16.34 2.15 -6.96
C ALA A 21 16.63 2.57 -5.51
N GLN A 22 16.75 3.87 -5.29
CA GLN A 22 16.77 4.45 -3.95
C GLN A 22 15.33 4.50 -3.43
N ASN A 23 15.17 4.35 -2.11
CA ASN A 23 13.88 4.59 -1.49
C ASN A 23 13.48 6.06 -1.71
N ILE A 24 12.20 6.28 -1.96
CA ILE A 24 11.64 7.62 -2.16
C ILE A 24 11.75 8.38 -0.85
N THR A 25 12.26 9.61 -0.91
CA THR A 25 12.34 10.52 0.23
C THR A 25 11.52 11.77 -0.04
N ALA A 26 10.88 12.31 0.99
CA ALA A 26 10.12 13.53 0.91
C ALA A 26 10.45 14.47 2.09
N PRO A 27 10.56 15.80 1.86
CA PRO A 27 10.79 16.76 2.93
C PRO A 27 9.62 16.74 3.92
N ALA A 28 9.93 17.01 5.19
CA ALA A 28 8.88 17.10 6.20
C ALA A 28 7.96 18.30 5.91
N PRO A 29 6.62 18.10 5.88
CA PRO A 29 5.67 19.19 5.73
C PRO A 29 5.63 20.05 6.99
N PRO A 30 5.21 21.33 6.89
CA PRO A 30 4.91 22.13 8.05
C PRO A 30 3.77 21.48 8.85
N ILE A 31 3.82 21.57 10.17
CA ILE A 31 2.74 21.10 11.04
C ILE A 31 1.80 22.25 11.32
N PRO A 32 0.53 22.21 10.86
CA PRO A 32 -0.43 23.27 11.09
C PRO A 32 -0.73 23.46 12.59
N ALA A 33 -1.13 24.68 12.95
CA ALA A 33 -1.47 25.02 14.34
C ALA A 33 -2.56 24.10 14.91
N GLY A 34 -2.32 23.58 16.10
CA GLY A 34 -3.23 22.67 16.79
C GLY A 34 -3.12 21.19 16.41
N ILE A 35 -2.44 20.87 15.34
CA ILE A 35 -2.10 19.47 14.99
C ILE A 35 -0.95 18.99 15.89
N LYS A 36 -1.08 17.79 16.42
CA LYS A 36 0.01 17.09 17.10
C LYS A 36 0.37 15.84 16.31
N VAL A 37 1.66 15.59 16.17
CA VAL A 37 2.20 14.40 15.49
C VAL A 37 3.08 13.63 16.46
N ASP A 38 2.72 12.40 16.71
CA ASP A 38 3.53 11.47 17.50
C ASP A 38 4.26 10.49 16.54
N SER A 39 5.50 10.16 16.90
CA SER A 39 6.25 9.07 16.28
C SER A 39 6.34 7.95 17.31
N VAL A 40 5.75 6.82 17.02
CA VAL A 40 5.68 5.69 17.93
C VAL A 40 6.36 4.46 17.34
N MET A 41 6.83 3.58 18.22
CA MET A 41 7.35 2.27 17.87
C MET A 41 6.32 1.23 18.30
N VAL A 42 5.87 0.42 17.35
CA VAL A 42 4.90 -0.67 17.58
C VAL A 42 5.64 -1.99 17.45
N HIS A 43 5.73 -2.75 18.54
CA HIS A 43 6.21 -4.12 18.49
C HIS A 43 5.10 -5.03 17.96
N SER A 44 5.41 -5.80 16.92
CA SER A 44 4.45 -6.74 16.31
C SER A 44 4.89 -8.17 16.51
N PRO A 45 4.20 -8.95 17.37
CA PRO A 45 4.40 -10.38 17.48
C PRO A 45 4.24 -11.12 16.15
N ALA A 46 3.37 -10.62 15.26
CA ALA A 46 3.14 -11.21 13.94
C ALA A 46 4.37 -11.12 13.01
N LEU A 47 5.32 -10.25 13.30
CA LEU A 47 6.55 -10.08 12.51
C LEU A 47 7.78 -10.75 13.13
N VAL A 48 7.66 -11.30 14.33
CA VAL A 48 8.78 -11.98 15.01
C VAL A 48 9.18 -13.23 14.24
N GLY A 49 10.49 -13.39 14.01
CA GLY A 49 11.04 -14.59 13.38
C GLY A 49 10.91 -14.64 11.86
N ASN A 50 10.55 -13.54 11.18
CA ASN A 50 10.55 -13.49 9.73
C ASN A 50 11.97 -13.79 9.18
N LEU A 51 12.02 -14.55 8.07
CA LEU A 51 13.29 -15.05 7.54
C LEU A 51 14.09 -14.00 6.75
N GLU A 52 13.44 -12.91 6.32
CA GLU A 52 14.11 -11.74 5.73
C GLU A 52 14.94 -10.99 6.78
N GLY A 53 14.62 -11.18 8.06
CA GLY A 53 15.31 -10.59 9.20
C GLY A 53 15.04 -9.09 9.34
N ASP A 54 13.84 -8.64 8.95
CA ASP A 54 13.35 -7.30 9.25
C ASP A 54 12.93 -7.18 10.72
N SER A 55 13.06 -5.98 11.27
CA SER A 55 12.69 -5.74 12.67
C SER A 55 11.17 -5.95 12.88
N PRO A 56 10.76 -6.65 13.94
CA PRO A 56 9.37 -6.68 14.35
C PRO A 56 8.88 -5.35 14.95
N ASP A 57 9.80 -4.44 15.28
CA ASP A 57 9.50 -3.11 15.80
C ASP A 57 9.32 -2.15 14.62
N ARG A 58 8.09 -1.67 14.42
CA ARG A 58 7.72 -0.84 13.27
C ARG A 58 7.36 0.57 13.73
N ASN A 59 7.93 1.57 13.04
CA ASN A 59 7.54 2.96 13.28
C ASN A 59 6.13 3.24 12.76
N ALA A 60 5.41 4.13 13.45
CA ALA A 60 4.18 4.71 12.93
C ALA A 60 4.12 6.21 13.22
N ARG A 61 3.57 6.98 12.29
CA ARG A 61 3.20 8.38 12.50
C ARG A 61 1.73 8.44 12.89
N VAL A 62 1.45 9.12 14.00
CA VAL A 62 0.09 9.31 14.52
C VAL A 62 -0.21 10.79 14.51
N VAL A 63 -1.15 11.20 13.67
CA VAL A 63 -1.56 12.60 13.52
C VAL A 63 -2.87 12.81 14.25
N LEU A 64 -2.88 13.73 15.21
CA LEU A 64 -3.99 14.01 16.09
C LEU A 64 -4.68 15.33 15.70
N PRO A 65 -6.02 15.36 15.60
CA PRO A 65 -6.77 16.55 15.21
C PRO A 65 -6.72 17.64 16.28
N PRO A 66 -7.02 18.92 15.95
CA PRO A 66 -6.86 20.05 16.85
C PRO A 66 -7.67 19.96 18.15
N SER A 67 -8.85 19.30 18.12
CA SER A 67 -9.66 19.15 19.33
C SER A 67 -9.11 18.08 20.28
N TYR A 68 -8.17 17.23 19.84
CA TYR A 68 -7.63 16.16 20.67
C TYR A 68 -6.98 16.67 21.96
N ALA A 69 -6.24 17.78 21.92
CA ALA A 69 -5.67 18.38 23.12
C ALA A 69 -6.72 19.03 24.02
N LYS A 70 -7.78 19.58 23.44
CA LYS A 70 -8.78 20.40 24.11
C LYS A 70 -9.92 19.60 24.74
N ASN A 71 -10.42 18.58 24.03
CA ASN A 71 -11.56 17.76 24.47
C ASN A 71 -11.09 16.38 24.94
N LYS A 72 -10.89 16.23 26.25
CA LYS A 72 -10.37 14.99 26.85
C LYS A 72 -11.40 13.84 26.87
N ALA A 73 -12.69 14.13 26.75
CA ALA A 73 -13.76 13.14 26.73
C ALA A 73 -14.03 12.58 25.32
N LYS A 74 -13.65 13.31 24.27
CA LYS A 74 -13.93 12.92 22.89
C LYS A 74 -13.05 11.73 22.46
N ARG A 75 -13.68 10.76 21.80
CA ARG A 75 -13.02 9.68 21.06
C ARG A 75 -13.12 9.95 19.56
N TYR A 76 -12.18 9.44 18.81
CA TYR A 76 -12.02 9.77 17.39
C TYR A 76 -12.02 8.48 16.54
N PRO A 77 -12.65 8.49 15.37
CA PRO A 77 -12.41 7.48 14.38
C PRO A 77 -10.96 7.55 13.89
N VAL A 78 -10.46 6.42 13.40
CA VAL A 78 -9.06 6.28 12.97
C VAL A 78 -9.00 5.90 11.50
N ILE A 79 -8.18 6.58 10.72
CA ILE A 79 -7.79 6.18 9.37
C ILE A 79 -6.37 5.61 9.44
N TYR A 80 -6.21 4.34 9.11
CA TYR A 80 -4.91 3.72 8.88
C TYR A 80 -4.57 3.87 7.41
N TYR A 81 -3.43 4.52 7.09
CA TYR A 81 -3.09 4.88 5.72
C TYR A 81 -1.78 4.21 5.31
N LEU A 82 -1.88 3.21 4.43
CA LEU A 82 -0.80 2.32 4.02
C LEU A 82 0.02 2.93 2.87
N HIS A 83 1.35 2.88 2.99
CA HIS A 83 2.27 3.43 2.00
C HIS A 83 2.52 2.50 0.81
N GLY A 84 3.04 3.08 -0.29
CA GLY A 84 3.43 2.38 -1.50
C GLY A 84 4.78 1.65 -1.39
N PHE A 85 5.21 1.02 -2.49
CA PHE A 85 6.51 0.36 -2.61
C PHE A 85 7.65 1.38 -2.64
N ALA A 86 8.83 1.01 -2.12
CA ALA A 86 10.05 1.80 -2.09
C ALA A 86 9.96 3.16 -1.35
N ILE A 87 8.99 3.31 -0.47
CA ILE A 87 8.84 4.48 0.42
C ILE A 87 8.49 3.97 1.82
N ASP A 88 9.11 4.52 2.87
CA ASP A 88 8.75 4.19 4.24
C ASP A 88 7.56 5.01 4.74
N GLY A 89 6.99 4.64 5.88
CA GLY A 89 5.82 5.31 6.45
C GLY A 89 6.08 6.80 6.77
N ARG A 90 7.30 7.19 7.16
CA ARG A 90 7.67 8.58 7.42
C ARG A 90 7.69 9.41 6.13
N ASN A 91 8.37 8.89 5.10
CA ASN A 91 8.46 9.60 3.83
C ASN A 91 7.11 9.66 3.11
N PHE A 92 6.29 8.62 3.23
CA PHE A 92 4.92 8.64 2.71
C PHE A 92 4.04 9.66 3.45
N TYR A 93 4.09 9.70 4.79
CA TYR A 93 3.43 10.73 5.60
C TYR A 93 3.84 12.15 5.15
N ASN A 94 5.13 12.37 4.88
CA ASN A 94 5.64 13.63 4.37
C ASN A 94 5.08 13.96 2.97
N TYR A 95 5.18 13.00 2.05
CA TYR A 95 4.75 13.14 0.65
C TYR A 95 3.25 13.42 0.53
N MET A 96 2.44 12.80 1.40
CA MET A 96 0.99 12.95 1.42
C MET A 96 0.51 14.17 2.20
N HIS A 97 1.40 14.99 2.76
CA HIS A 97 1.04 16.16 3.56
C HIS A 97 -0.04 15.86 4.62
N VAL A 98 0.07 14.70 5.29
CA VAL A 98 -0.98 14.19 6.19
C VAL A 98 -1.41 15.19 7.27
N PRO A 99 -0.51 15.98 7.93
CA PRO A 99 -0.91 16.97 8.92
C PRO A 99 -1.82 18.06 8.36
N GLU A 100 -1.56 18.50 7.12
CA GLU A 100 -2.36 19.50 6.43
C GLU A 100 -3.76 18.95 6.11
N ALA A 101 -3.85 17.74 5.56
CA ALA A 101 -5.12 17.08 5.29
C ALA A 101 -5.97 16.91 6.55
N VAL A 102 -5.36 16.53 7.69
CA VAL A 102 -6.06 16.43 8.98
C VAL A 102 -6.57 17.80 9.44
N ALA A 103 -5.77 18.87 9.30
CA ALA A 103 -6.17 20.22 9.68
C ALA A 103 -7.31 20.76 8.82
N LEU A 104 -7.21 20.60 7.48
CA LEU A 104 -8.23 21.06 6.52
C LEU A 104 -9.58 20.35 6.74
N ASN A 105 -9.55 19.05 7.01
CA ASN A 105 -10.76 18.29 7.29
C ASN A 105 -11.34 18.63 8.67
N ALA A 106 -10.49 18.83 9.69
CA ALA A 106 -10.95 19.25 11.01
C ALA A 106 -11.66 20.61 10.97
N ALA A 107 -11.17 21.55 10.15
CA ALA A 107 -11.85 22.85 9.93
C ALA A 107 -13.24 22.69 9.29
N LYS A 108 -13.49 21.59 8.58
CA LYS A 108 -14.78 21.21 8.00
C LYS A 108 -15.60 20.28 8.94
N GLY A 109 -15.19 20.14 10.21
CA GLY A 109 -15.87 19.30 11.22
C GLY A 109 -15.56 17.80 11.13
N ARG A 110 -14.63 17.37 10.26
CA ARG A 110 -14.24 15.97 10.08
C ARG A 110 -12.93 15.70 10.82
N GLU A 111 -13.03 15.23 12.03
CA GLU A 111 -11.89 15.01 12.91
C GLU A 111 -11.56 13.53 13.05
N PHE A 112 -10.37 13.14 12.58
CA PHE A 112 -9.83 11.79 12.62
C PHE A 112 -8.45 11.77 13.27
N ILE A 113 -8.11 10.65 13.89
CA ILE A 113 -6.72 10.26 14.07
C ILE A 113 -6.28 9.60 12.76
N VAL A 114 -5.16 10.04 12.18
CA VAL A 114 -4.58 9.36 11.01
C VAL A 114 -3.29 8.67 11.42
N VAL A 115 -3.17 7.39 11.11
CA VAL A 115 -2.02 6.54 11.43
C VAL A 115 -1.35 6.08 10.15
N VAL A 116 -0.07 6.37 10.00
CA VAL A 116 0.74 5.93 8.85
C VAL A 116 1.83 4.98 9.39
N PRO A 117 1.61 3.66 9.32
CA PRO A 117 2.61 2.67 9.73
C PRO A 117 3.72 2.54 8.70
N ASP A 118 4.88 2.06 9.15
CA ASP A 118 5.97 1.66 8.28
C ASP A 118 5.94 0.15 8.01
N SER A 119 5.87 -0.21 6.75
CA SER A 119 5.87 -1.59 6.24
C SER A 119 6.95 -1.79 5.15
N LEU A 120 7.98 -0.91 5.15
CA LEU A 120 9.13 -1.05 4.29
C LEU A 120 9.99 -2.23 4.77
N THR A 121 10.35 -3.15 3.87
CA THR A 121 11.29 -4.24 4.12
C THR A 121 12.62 -3.98 3.43
N LYS A 122 13.60 -4.86 3.66
CA LYS A 122 14.92 -4.78 3.00
C LYS A 122 14.83 -4.77 1.49
N LEU A 123 13.88 -5.48 0.91
CA LEU A 123 13.66 -5.53 -0.54
C LEU A 123 12.80 -4.37 -1.07
N GLY A 124 12.23 -3.53 -0.21
CA GLY A 124 11.51 -2.32 -0.61
C GLY A 124 10.01 -2.31 -0.34
N GLY A 125 9.45 -3.41 0.18
CA GLY A 125 8.04 -3.47 0.58
C GLY A 125 7.60 -4.86 1.01
N SER A 126 6.70 -4.92 1.97
CA SER A 126 6.19 -6.15 2.58
C SER A 126 5.12 -6.85 1.74
N MET A 127 4.63 -6.20 0.69
CA MET A 127 3.42 -6.58 -0.05
C MET A 127 2.19 -6.75 0.88
N TYR A 128 2.22 -6.26 2.11
CA TYR A 128 1.16 -6.42 3.11
C TYR A 128 0.56 -7.83 3.14
N SER A 129 1.40 -8.84 2.94
CA SER A 129 1.03 -10.25 2.85
C SER A 129 1.33 -10.97 4.16
N ASN A 130 0.76 -12.17 4.31
CA ASN A 130 1.16 -13.11 5.34
C ASN A 130 2.20 -14.08 4.77
N SER A 131 3.45 -13.97 5.21
CA SER A 131 4.57 -14.76 4.71
C SER A 131 5.55 -15.08 5.83
N VAL A 132 6.00 -16.34 5.91
CA VAL A 132 7.08 -16.70 6.87
C VAL A 132 8.40 -16.01 6.52
N THR A 133 8.56 -15.56 5.28
CA THR A 133 9.78 -14.87 4.85
C THR A 133 9.74 -13.39 5.23
N THR A 134 8.71 -12.65 4.88
CA THR A 134 8.61 -11.22 5.19
C THR A 134 7.99 -10.92 6.55
N GLY A 135 7.20 -11.85 7.10
CA GLY A 135 6.35 -11.68 8.28
C GLY A 135 4.87 -11.57 7.93
N ASP A 136 3.98 -11.70 8.90
CA ASP A 136 2.53 -11.53 8.73
C ASP A 136 2.13 -10.06 8.86
N TYR A 137 2.29 -9.31 7.77
CA TYR A 137 1.92 -7.89 7.71
C TYR A 137 0.41 -7.67 7.68
N THR A 138 -0.40 -8.68 7.29
CA THR A 138 -1.86 -8.57 7.40
C THR A 138 -2.28 -8.48 8.86
N SER A 139 -1.76 -9.35 9.71
CA SER A 139 -1.98 -9.34 11.16
C SER A 139 -1.33 -8.14 11.85
N PHE A 140 -0.14 -7.70 11.41
CA PHE A 140 0.46 -6.46 11.92
C PHE A 140 -0.51 -5.30 11.77
N VAL A 141 -1.05 -5.07 10.57
CA VAL A 141 -1.96 -3.95 10.29
C VAL A 141 -3.30 -4.13 11.00
N ALA A 142 -3.89 -5.32 10.94
CA ALA A 142 -5.26 -5.55 11.41
C ALA A 142 -5.37 -5.72 12.93
N ARG A 143 -4.34 -6.26 13.59
CA ARG A 143 -4.38 -6.62 15.02
C ARG A 143 -3.38 -5.83 15.86
N ASP A 144 -2.09 -5.97 15.57
CA ASP A 144 -1.05 -5.46 16.47
C ASP A 144 -1.03 -3.92 16.48
N LEU A 145 -1.08 -3.31 15.29
CA LEU A 145 -1.14 -1.86 15.13
C LEU A 145 -2.44 -1.29 15.69
N THR A 146 -3.61 -1.89 15.38
CA THR A 146 -4.90 -1.39 15.87
C THR A 146 -4.99 -1.51 17.40
N ALA A 147 -4.53 -2.60 17.99
CA ALA A 147 -4.50 -2.79 19.45
C ALA A 147 -3.59 -1.76 20.13
N TYR A 148 -2.40 -1.52 19.56
CA TYR A 148 -1.50 -0.49 20.08
C TYR A 148 -2.14 0.90 20.05
N ILE A 149 -2.71 1.30 18.92
CA ILE A 149 -3.34 2.61 18.75
C ILE A 149 -4.54 2.77 19.68
N ASP A 150 -5.39 1.76 19.82
CA ASP A 150 -6.56 1.82 20.70
C ASP A 150 -6.18 1.89 22.19
N SER A 151 -5.08 1.28 22.61
CA SER A 151 -4.61 1.33 24.01
C SER A 151 -3.91 2.63 24.36
N HIS A 152 -3.35 3.37 23.40
CA HIS A 152 -2.56 4.59 23.65
C HIS A 152 -3.30 5.88 23.29
N TYR A 153 -4.36 5.80 22.47
CA TYR A 153 -5.08 6.96 21.98
C TYR A 153 -6.59 6.87 22.23
N ARG A 154 -7.24 8.02 22.29
CA ARG A 154 -8.70 8.08 22.46
C ARG A 154 -9.42 7.79 21.14
N THR A 155 -9.42 6.55 20.75
CA THR A 155 -10.07 6.03 19.55
C THR A 155 -11.50 5.59 19.83
N ILE A 156 -12.32 5.49 18.78
CA ILE A 156 -13.53 4.68 18.77
C ILE A 156 -13.07 3.24 18.52
N ALA A 157 -12.71 2.53 19.59
CA ALA A 157 -12.01 1.23 19.58
C ALA A 157 -12.92 0.06 19.16
N LYS A 158 -13.56 0.19 18.00
CA LYS A 158 -14.42 -0.83 17.38
C LYS A 158 -14.33 -0.75 15.86
N ARG A 159 -14.68 -1.82 15.18
CA ARG A 159 -14.65 -1.95 13.71
C ARG A 159 -15.24 -0.73 13.00
N SER A 160 -16.43 -0.27 13.43
CA SER A 160 -17.12 0.87 12.82
C SER A 160 -16.40 2.22 12.98
N GLY A 161 -15.41 2.31 13.88
CA GLY A 161 -14.58 3.50 14.08
C GLY A 161 -13.24 3.45 13.32
N ARG A 162 -12.95 2.39 12.56
CA ARG A 162 -11.66 2.21 11.87
C ARG A 162 -11.84 2.15 10.36
N GLY A 163 -11.10 2.99 9.65
CA GLY A 163 -10.97 2.98 8.20
C GLY A 163 -9.56 2.53 7.78
N LEU A 164 -9.46 1.81 6.68
CA LEU A 164 -8.20 1.41 6.09
C LEU A 164 -8.09 2.02 4.69
N ALA A 165 -7.08 2.83 4.48
CA ALA A 165 -6.75 3.40 3.17
C ALA A 165 -5.32 3.06 2.76
N GLY A 166 -4.99 3.18 1.48
CA GLY A 166 -3.63 2.97 1.00
C GLY A 166 -3.47 3.30 -0.46
N HIS A 167 -2.23 3.62 -0.85
CA HIS A 167 -1.86 3.94 -2.22
C HIS A 167 -0.89 2.92 -2.78
N SER A 168 -1.05 2.54 -4.05
CA SER A 168 -0.13 1.62 -4.75
C SER A 168 -0.04 0.25 -4.04
N MET A 169 1.13 -0.14 -3.56
CA MET A 169 1.30 -1.33 -2.69
C MET A 169 0.40 -1.23 -1.44
N GLY A 170 0.18 -0.02 -0.89
CA GLY A 170 -0.78 0.19 0.20
C GLY A 170 -2.23 -0.06 -0.23
N GLY A 171 -2.59 0.28 -1.48
CA GLY A 171 -3.88 -0.07 -2.08
C GLY A 171 -4.07 -1.58 -2.22
N TYR A 172 -3.03 -2.31 -2.65
CA TYR A 172 -2.99 -3.76 -2.57
C TYR A 172 -3.24 -4.25 -1.13
N GLY A 173 -2.54 -3.64 -0.15
CA GLY A 173 -2.72 -3.93 1.27
C GLY A 173 -4.15 -3.70 1.76
N VAL A 174 -4.83 -2.67 1.26
CA VAL A 174 -6.25 -2.43 1.56
C VAL A 174 -7.12 -3.61 1.14
N TRP A 175 -6.91 -4.14 -0.06
CA TRP A 175 -7.66 -5.29 -0.55
C TRP A 175 -7.34 -6.56 0.21
N THR A 176 -6.06 -6.89 0.39
CA THR A 176 -5.64 -8.14 1.04
C THR A 176 -5.99 -8.16 2.52
N VAL A 177 -5.68 -7.10 3.27
CA VAL A 177 -6.04 -6.99 4.70
C VAL A 177 -7.56 -6.92 4.87
N GLY A 178 -8.26 -6.16 4.02
CA GLY A 178 -9.72 -6.08 4.07
C GLY A 178 -10.41 -7.42 3.84
N MET A 179 -9.93 -8.22 2.90
CA MET A 179 -10.49 -9.54 2.63
C MET A 179 -10.16 -10.57 3.71
N THR A 180 -8.94 -10.54 4.25
CA THR A 180 -8.46 -11.55 5.22
C THR A 180 -8.81 -11.21 6.68
N HIS A 181 -9.02 -9.92 6.99
CA HIS A 181 -9.35 -9.42 8.33
C HIS A 181 -10.57 -8.47 8.31
N PRO A 182 -11.73 -8.90 7.80
CA PRO A 182 -12.90 -8.04 7.67
C PRO A 182 -13.45 -7.55 9.01
N GLU A 183 -13.06 -8.19 10.12
CA GLU A 183 -13.45 -7.79 11.49
C GLU A 183 -12.71 -6.54 11.98
N ALA A 184 -11.59 -6.16 11.37
CA ALA A 184 -10.76 -5.08 11.88
C ALA A 184 -11.27 -3.68 11.49
N PHE A 185 -11.80 -3.51 10.29
CA PHE A 185 -12.13 -2.20 9.70
C PHE A 185 -13.60 -2.13 9.26
N GLY A 186 -14.24 -0.96 9.44
CA GLY A 186 -15.63 -0.72 9.04
C GLY A 186 -15.76 -0.32 7.56
N ALA A 187 -14.79 0.42 7.05
CA ALA A 187 -14.72 0.88 5.67
C ALA A 187 -13.30 0.82 5.13
N ILE A 188 -13.15 0.63 3.81
CA ILE A 188 -11.84 0.55 3.14
C ILE A 188 -11.82 1.44 1.89
N TYR A 189 -10.64 1.99 1.56
CA TYR A 189 -10.45 2.82 0.37
C TYR A 189 -9.07 2.58 -0.29
N ALA A 190 -9.06 2.08 -1.52
CA ALA A 190 -7.84 1.79 -2.28
C ALA A 190 -7.59 2.88 -3.33
N GLN A 191 -6.38 3.48 -3.33
CA GLN A 191 -5.96 4.47 -4.32
C GLN A 191 -4.91 3.86 -5.24
N SER A 192 -5.18 3.83 -6.56
CA SER A 192 -4.22 3.36 -7.60
C SER A 192 -3.50 2.09 -7.17
N ALA A 193 -4.26 1.04 -6.82
CA ALA A 193 -3.72 -0.16 -6.19
C ALA A 193 -2.85 -0.98 -7.17
N CYS A 194 -1.65 -1.38 -6.76
CA CYS A 194 -0.84 -2.26 -7.59
C CYS A 194 -1.21 -3.74 -7.41
N CYS A 195 -0.68 -4.56 -8.29
CA CYS A 195 -0.60 -6.01 -8.08
C CYS A 195 -1.97 -6.71 -7.93
N ILE A 196 -3.00 -6.14 -8.50
CA ILE A 196 -4.39 -6.58 -8.41
C ILE A 196 -4.62 -7.87 -9.21
N SER A 197 -4.12 -7.91 -10.45
CA SER A 197 -4.26 -9.06 -11.33
C SER A 197 -3.20 -10.13 -11.05
N PRO A 198 -3.51 -11.42 -11.28
CA PRO A 198 -2.49 -12.47 -11.28
C PRO A 198 -1.36 -12.16 -12.27
N ARG A 199 -0.13 -12.18 -11.77
CA ARG A 199 1.05 -11.94 -12.63
C ARG A 199 1.27 -13.11 -13.59
N VAL A 200 1.69 -12.75 -14.78
CA VAL A 200 2.15 -13.71 -15.78
C VAL A 200 3.64 -13.45 -16.05
N GLU A 201 4.47 -14.46 -15.85
CA GLU A 201 5.89 -14.39 -16.11
C GLU A 201 6.23 -15.10 -17.43
N THR A 202 7.10 -14.48 -18.22
CA THR A 202 7.75 -15.18 -19.35
C THR A 202 8.92 -16.03 -18.82
N ALA A 203 9.38 -17.02 -19.58
CA ALA A 203 10.56 -17.80 -19.20
C ALA A 203 11.79 -16.90 -18.97
N GLU A 204 11.95 -15.85 -19.79
CA GLU A 204 13.04 -14.89 -19.69
C GLU A 204 12.96 -14.06 -18.39
N SER A 205 11.80 -13.47 -18.08
CA SER A 205 11.62 -12.67 -16.87
C SER A 205 11.76 -13.52 -15.60
N ALA A 206 11.19 -14.71 -15.60
CA ALA A 206 11.27 -15.67 -14.49
C ALA A 206 12.72 -16.15 -14.27
N GLN A 207 13.47 -16.46 -15.34
CA GLN A 207 14.88 -16.83 -15.26
C GLN A 207 15.74 -15.68 -14.75
N LYS A 208 15.52 -14.46 -15.26
CA LYS A 208 16.21 -13.25 -14.78
C LYS A 208 16.01 -13.06 -13.29
N LEU A 209 14.78 -13.17 -12.82
CA LEU A 209 14.46 -13.03 -11.39
C LEU A 209 15.15 -14.10 -10.55
N ALA A 210 15.12 -15.36 -10.98
CA ALA A 210 15.75 -16.49 -10.29
C ALA A 210 17.29 -16.37 -10.22
N SER A 211 17.91 -15.61 -11.13
CA SER A 211 19.37 -15.43 -11.20
C SER A 211 19.92 -14.24 -10.42
N VAL A 212 19.07 -13.42 -9.80
CA VAL A 212 19.51 -12.24 -9.04
C VAL A 212 20.24 -12.65 -7.77
N PRO A 213 21.53 -12.28 -7.58
CA PRO A 213 22.22 -12.57 -6.32
C PRO A 213 21.68 -11.71 -5.17
N LEU A 214 21.56 -12.25 -3.95
CA LEU A 214 21.07 -11.52 -2.78
C LEU A 214 21.82 -10.20 -2.55
N ALA A 215 23.13 -10.20 -2.71
CA ALA A 215 23.98 -8.99 -2.54
C ALA A 215 23.65 -7.86 -3.54
N GLN A 216 22.98 -8.18 -4.63
CA GLN A 216 22.55 -7.22 -5.64
C GLN A 216 21.05 -6.89 -5.57
N ALA A 217 20.26 -7.69 -4.86
CA ALA A 217 18.81 -7.57 -4.81
C ALA A 217 18.35 -6.14 -4.45
N VAL A 218 18.88 -5.58 -3.37
CA VAL A 218 18.56 -4.21 -2.91
C VAL A 218 19.09 -3.09 -3.81
N LYS A 219 20.00 -3.40 -4.71
CA LYS A 219 20.60 -2.46 -5.69
C LYS A 219 19.99 -2.59 -7.07
N SER A 220 19.09 -3.54 -7.27
CA SER A 220 18.38 -3.76 -8.52
C SER A 220 17.47 -2.58 -8.86
N ASP A 221 17.06 -2.49 -10.12
CA ASP A 221 16.06 -1.52 -10.55
C ASP A 221 14.71 -1.73 -9.83
N PHE A 222 13.84 -0.73 -9.91
CA PHE A 222 12.54 -0.74 -9.23
C PHE A 222 11.70 -1.98 -9.55
N GLY A 223 11.60 -2.35 -10.83
CA GLY A 223 10.80 -3.49 -11.28
C GLY A 223 11.34 -4.83 -10.76
N THR A 224 12.66 -5.02 -10.83
CA THR A 224 13.33 -6.22 -10.28
C THR A 224 13.15 -6.30 -8.77
N ARG A 225 13.29 -5.21 -8.02
CA ARG A 225 13.06 -5.19 -6.56
C ARG A 225 11.60 -5.52 -6.23
N ALA A 226 10.64 -4.95 -6.96
CA ALA A 226 9.22 -5.23 -6.76
C ALA A 226 8.89 -6.71 -7.04
N ALA A 227 9.51 -7.30 -8.07
CA ALA A 227 9.34 -8.72 -8.36
C ALA A 227 9.97 -9.62 -7.28
N LEU A 228 11.16 -9.28 -6.76
CA LEU A 228 11.79 -9.97 -5.64
C LEU A 228 10.95 -9.88 -4.36
N SER A 229 10.42 -8.68 -4.04
CA SER A 229 9.52 -8.52 -2.89
C SER A 229 8.24 -9.35 -3.03
N SER A 230 7.67 -9.42 -4.24
CA SER A 230 6.53 -10.30 -4.52
C SER A 230 6.91 -11.78 -4.34
N MET A 231 8.08 -12.18 -4.80
CA MET A 231 8.58 -13.56 -4.65
C MET A 231 8.69 -13.98 -3.19
N VAL A 232 9.35 -13.18 -2.36
CA VAL A 232 9.53 -13.50 -0.92
C VAL A 232 8.23 -13.42 -0.14
N ALA A 233 7.29 -12.58 -0.57
CA ALA A 233 5.98 -12.44 0.05
C ALA A 233 5.00 -13.55 -0.37
N TRP A 234 5.01 -13.98 -1.63
CA TRP A 234 3.94 -14.84 -2.19
C TRP A 234 4.34 -16.29 -2.48
N SER A 235 5.64 -16.59 -2.56
CA SER A 235 6.14 -17.96 -2.67
C SER A 235 7.22 -18.29 -1.63
N PRO A 236 6.96 -18.03 -0.33
CA PRO A 236 7.93 -18.30 0.72
C PRO A 236 8.30 -19.78 0.77
N ASN A 237 9.60 -20.06 1.02
CA ASN A 237 10.13 -21.39 1.23
C ASN A 237 11.32 -21.34 2.20
N PRO A 238 11.13 -21.71 3.49
CA PRO A 238 12.19 -21.68 4.50
C PRO A 238 13.43 -22.53 4.14
N GLN A 239 13.28 -23.51 3.25
CA GLN A 239 14.36 -24.42 2.86
C GLN A 239 15.13 -23.93 1.61
N ASN A 240 14.76 -22.78 1.06
CA ASN A 240 15.40 -22.23 -0.16
C ASN A 240 16.12 -20.89 0.11
N PRO A 241 17.26 -20.89 0.85
CA PRO A 241 18.08 -19.71 1.01
C PRO A 241 18.74 -19.31 -0.34
N PRO A 242 19.19 -18.06 -0.51
CA PRO A 242 19.25 -17.02 0.48
C PRO A 242 17.97 -16.16 0.59
N PHE A 243 17.01 -16.28 -0.33
CA PHE A 243 15.79 -15.51 -0.34
C PHE A 243 14.67 -16.14 0.51
N PHE A 244 14.82 -17.40 0.92
CA PHE A 244 13.79 -18.19 1.60
C PHE A 244 12.45 -18.15 0.85
N ALA A 245 12.53 -18.25 -0.49
CA ALA A 245 11.39 -18.23 -1.40
C ALA A 245 11.68 -19.06 -2.64
N ASP A 246 10.64 -19.58 -3.26
CA ASP A 246 10.74 -20.26 -4.54
C ASP A 246 10.64 -19.25 -5.69
N PRO A 247 11.62 -19.19 -6.60
CA PRO A 247 11.53 -18.35 -7.79
C PRO A 247 10.51 -18.93 -8.78
N PRO A 248 9.94 -18.08 -9.65
CA PRO A 248 8.95 -18.54 -10.65
C PRO A 248 9.57 -19.30 -11.82
N PHE A 249 10.82 -19.76 -11.69
CA PHE A 249 11.56 -20.48 -12.74
C PHE A 249 12.24 -21.72 -12.18
N LYS A 250 11.95 -22.86 -12.77
CA LYS A 250 12.52 -24.16 -12.40
C LYS A 250 12.64 -25.06 -13.63
N ASP A 251 13.73 -25.83 -13.73
CA ASP A 251 13.96 -26.82 -14.78
C ASP A 251 13.80 -26.24 -16.20
N GLY A 252 14.31 -25.03 -16.43
CA GLY A 252 14.30 -24.39 -17.76
C GLY A 252 12.97 -23.74 -18.16
N LYS A 253 11.97 -23.66 -17.26
CA LYS A 253 10.63 -23.14 -17.56
C LYS A 253 10.02 -22.41 -16.37
N VAL A 254 8.92 -21.69 -16.63
CA VAL A 254 8.10 -21.08 -15.57
C VAL A 254 7.50 -22.19 -14.70
N ASP A 255 7.63 -22.05 -13.38
CA ASP A 255 7.07 -22.99 -12.40
C ASP A 255 5.57 -22.70 -12.19
N PRO A 256 4.67 -23.60 -12.62
CA PRO A 256 3.24 -23.38 -12.51
C PRO A 256 2.74 -23.37 -11.05
N LEU A 257 3.42 -24.07 -10.13
CA LEU A 257 3.05 -24.07 -8.72
C LEU A 257 3.36 -22.71 -8.07
N VAL A 258 4.52 -22.14 -8.38
CA VAL A 258 4.87 -20.78 -7.91
C VAL A 258 3.89 -19.75 -8.47
N MET A 259 3.56 -19.85 -9.76
CA MET A 259 2.57 -18.94 -10.37
C MET A 259 1.17 -19.09 -9.74
N ALA A 260 0.77 -20.30 -9.37
CA ALA A 260 -0.47 -20.52 -8.63
C ALA A 260 -0.44 -19.88 -7.23
N LYS A 261 0.68 -19.96 -6.49
CA LYS A 261 0.87 -19.26 -5.22
C LYS A 261 0.75 -17.75 -5.40
N TRP A 262 1.35 -17.19 -6.44
CA TRP A 262 1.26 -15.75 -6.75
C TRP A 262 -0.15 -15.33 -7.13
N ALA A 263 -0.85 -16.13 -7.94
CA ALA A 263 -2.25 -15.86 -8.28
C ALA A 263 -3.16 -15.86 -7.05
N ASN A 264 -2.91 -16.73 -6.08
CA ASN A 264 -3.67 -16.78 -4.82
C ASN A 264 -3.46 -15.53 -3.93
N ASN A 265 -2.41 -14.75 -4.18
CA ASN A 265 -2.15 -13.47 -3.51
C ASN A 265 -2.62 -12.26 -4.34
N ALA A 266 -3.23 -12.46 -5.50
CA ALA A 266 -3.76 -11.39 -6.33
C ALA A 266 -5.19 -11.04 -5.90
N PRO A 267 -5.48 -9.80 -5.48
CA PRO A 267 -6.81 -9.41 -5.00
C PRO A 267 -7.94 -9.76 -5.95
N LEU A 268 -7.74 -9.61 -7.26
CA LEU A 268 -8.74 -9.97 -8.27
C LEU A 268 -9.14 -11.44 -8.20
N ALA A 269 -8.18 -12.35 -7.99
CA ALA A 269 -8.45 -13.77 -7.83
C ALA A 269 -9.08 -14.10 -6.46
N MET A 270 -8.86 -13.26 -5.45
CA MET A 270 -9.39 -13.45 -4.09
C MET A 270 -10.87 -13.07 -3.96
N VAL A 271 -11.38 -12.15 -4.77
CA VAL A 271 -12.76 -11.60 -4.65
C VAL A 271 -13.78 -12.72 -4.51
N ALA A 272 -13.79 -13.71 -5.40
CA ALA A 272 -14.80 -14.77 -5.44
C ALA A 272 -14.91 -15.56 -4.12
N SER A 273 -13.79 -15.83 -3.45
CA SER A 273 -13.74 -16.56 -2.18
C SER A 273 -13.99 -15.67 -0.95
N HIS A 274 -13.96 -14.31 -1.11
CA HIS A 274 -14.10 -13.35 -0.02
C HIS A 274 -15.37 -12.48 -0.14
N VAL A 275 -16.36 -12.87 -0.95
CA VAL A 275 -17.62 -12.12 -1.11
C VAL A 275 -18.31 -11.81 0.23
N PRO A 276 -18.44 -12.74 1.20
CA PRO A 276 -19.03 -12.41 2.50
C PRO A 276 -18.26 -11.36 3.27
N ALA A 277 -16.92 -11.42 3.25
CA ALA A 277 -16.05 -10.43 3.87
C ALA A 277 -16.24 -9.04 3.25
N LEU A 278 -16.19 -8.95 1.92
CA LEU A 278 -16.37 -7.70 1.19
C LEU A 278 -17.77 -7.09 1.40
N LYS A 279 -18.83 -7.91 1.39
CA LYS A 279 -20.21 -7.45 1.68
C LYS A 279 -20.41 -7.02 3.13
N SER A 280 -19.51 -7.34 4.04
CA SER A 280 -19.61 -6.94 5.45
C SER A 280 -19.16 -5.50 5.72
N PHE A 281 -18.45 -4.87 4.80
CA PHE A 281 -18.01 -3.47 4.96
C PHE A 281 -19.18 -2.50 4.89
N THR A 282 -19.14 -1.46 5.71
CA THR A 282 -20.10 -0.34 5.64
C THR A 282 -19.95 0.39 4.31
N ALA A 283 -18.71 0.53 3.83
CA ALA A 283 -18.39 1.11 2.53
C ALA A 283 -17.04 0.61 2.02
N ILE A 284 -16.94 0.52 0.70
CA ILE A 284 -15.72 0.24 -0.04
C ILE A 284 -15.56 1.37 -1.06
N GLY A 285 -14.37 1.95 -1.16
CA GLY A 285 -14.04 2.93 -2.19
C GLY A 285 -12.75 2.57 -2.91
N ALA A 286 -12.66 2.95 -4.17
CA ALA A 286 -11.44 2.85 -4.95
C ALA A 286 -11.36 3.93 -6.03
N ASP A 287 -10.15 4.35 -6.35
CA ASP A 287 -9.91 5.28 -7.45
C ASP A 287 -8.55 5.05 -8.13
N VAL A 288 -8.43 5.54 -9.37
CA VAL A 288 -7.20 5.46 -10.16
C VAL A 288 -7.10 6.60 -11.16
N GLY A 289 -5.88 7.05 -11.45
CA GLY A 289 -5.62 8.04 -12.51
C GLY A 289 -5.84 7.46 -13.90
N THR A 290 -6.46 8.24 -14.82
CA THR A 290 -6.70 7.80 -16.22
C THR A 290 -5.43 7.59 -17.03
N LYS A 291 -4.31 8.17 -16.57
CA LYS A 291 -2.97 8.03 -17.17
C LYS A 291 -2.05 7.10 -16.32
N ASP A 292 -2.61 6.46 -15.31
CA ASP A 292 -1.88 5.46 -14.50
C ASP A 292 -1.71 4.16 -15.27
N GLY A 293 -0.50 3.60 -15.24
CA GLY A 293 -0.24 2.28 -15.82
C GLY A 293 -1.02 1.13 -15.19
N LEU A 294 -1.59 1.34 -13.99
CA LEU A 294 -2.37 0.35 -13.24
C LEU A 294 -3.89 0.42 -13.52
N ILE A 295 -4.35 1.37 -14.34
CA ILE A 295 -5.79 1.59 -14.59
C ILE A 295 -6.53 0.32 -15.03
N LYS A 296 -5.88 -0.56 -15.80
CA LYS A 296 -6.51 -1.82 -16.26
C LYS A 296 -6.77 -2.76 -15.09
N ASP A 297 -5.84 -2.86 -14.16
CA ASP A 297 -5.93 -3.72 -12.99
C ASP A 297 -6.99 -3.20 -12.02
N ASP A 298 -6.97 -1.90 -11.73
CA ASP A 298 -7.99 -1.27 -10.86
C ASP A 298 -9.40 -1.31 -11.49
N THR A 299 -9.51 -1.18 -12.82
CA THR A 299 -10.79 -1.37 -13.51
C THR A 299 -11.27 -2.83 -13.41
N ALA A 300 -10.36 -3.81 -13.54
CA ALA A 300 -10.72 -5.21 -13.47
C ALA A 300 -11.29 -5.59 -12.08
N ILE A 301 -10.72 -5.09 -10.99
CA ILE A 301 -11.30 -5.36 -9.65
C ILE A 301 -12.63 -4.64 -9.45
N HIS A 302 -12.81 -3.41 -9.97
CA HIS A 302 -14.10 -2.72 -9.99
C HIS A 302 -15.17 -3.57 -10.69
N GLU A 303 -14.88 -4.07 -11.88
CA GLU A 303 -15.80 -4.92 -12.64
C GLU A 303 -16.11 -6.24 -11.93
N GLU A 304 -15.12 -6.85 -11.26
CA GLU A 304 -15.30 -8.08 -10.50
C GLU A 304 -16.16 -7.87 -9.26
N LEU A 305 -15.96 -6.78 -8.52
CA LEU A 305 -16.82 -6.41 -7.39
C LEU A 305 -18.28 -6.21 -7.86
N ALA A 306 -18.48 -5.52 -8.98
CA ALA A 306 -19.79 -5.33 -9.58
C ALA A 306 -20.45 -6.66 -9.99
N ARG A 307 -19.67 -7.59 -10.57
CA ARG A 307 -20.13 -8.94 -10.96
C ARG A 307 -20.69 -9.72 -9.77
N PHE A 308 -20.07 -9.60 -8.58
CA PHE A 308 -20.54 -10.24 -7.35
C PHE A 308 -21.57 -9.44 -6.57
N GLY A 309 -22.05 -8.31 -7.12
CA GLY A 309 -23.02 -7.44 -6.47
C GLY A 309 -22.50 -6.86 -5.14
N ILE A 310 -21.21 -6.51 -5.10
CA ILE A 310 -20.58 -5.85 -3.98
C ILE A 310 -20.66 -4.34 -4.23
N ALA A 311 -21.42 -3.65 -3.38
CA ALA A 311 -21.56 -2.19 -3.46
C ALA A 311 -20.23 -1.51 -3.13
N HIS A 312 -19.81 -0.57 -3.98
CA HIS A 312 -18.57 0.20 -3.80
C HIS A 312 -18.61 1.51 -4.59
N ASP A 313 -17.88 2.49 -4.09
CA ASP A 313 -17.62 3.74 -4.79
C ASP A 313 -16.41 3.56 -5.71
N TRP A 314 -16.57 3.95 -6.97
CA TRP A 314 -15.50 3.89 -7.96
C TRP A 314 -15.36 5.22 -8.67
N ALA A 315 -14.12 5.69 -8.83
CA ALA A 315 -13.83 6.91 -9.57
C ALA A 315 -12.53 6.80 -10.37
N THR A 316 -12.51 7.47 -11.51
CA THR A 316 -11.27 7.79 -12.23
C THR A 316 -11.06 9.29 -12.22
N TYR A 317 -9.80 9.73 -12.27
CA TYR A 317 -9.44 11.14 -12.34
C TYR A 317 -8.32 11.37 -13.35
N GLU A 318 -8.21 12.56 -13.90
CA GLU A 318 -7.09 12.86 -14.79
C GLU A 318 -5.79 12.95 -14.00
N GLY A 319 -4.87 12.02 -14.24
CA GLY A 319 -3.59 11.94 -13.53
C GLY A 319 -2.86 10.62 -13.78
N THR A 320 -1.59 10.61 -13.44
CA THR A 320 -0.71 9.44 -13.43
C THR A 320 -0.78 8.72 -12.07
N HIS A 321 0.12 7.74 -11.85
CA HIS A 321 0.20 6.96 -10.60
C HIS A 321 0.40 7.81 -9.33
N VAL A 322 1.01 8.97 -9.45
CA VAL A 322 1.38 9.82 -8.29
C VAL A 322 0.73 11.20 -8.31
N ASP A 323 0.05 11.57 -9.40
CA ASP A 323 -0.62 12.86 -9.48
C ASP A 323 -1.86 12.90 -8.58
N HIS A 324 -2.06 14.02 -7.91
CA HIS A 324 -3.25 14.32 -7.11
C HIS A 324 -3.52 13.39 -5.91
N ILE A 325 -2.69 12.38 -5.61
CA ILE A 325 -2.99 11.40 -4.55
C ILE A 325 -3.14 12.05 -3.16
N ALA A 326 -2.30 13.05 -2.85
CA ALA A 326 -2.41 13.81 -1.60
C ALA A 326 -3.68 14.68 -1.57
N GLN A 327 -4.00 15.36 -2.67
CA GLN A 327 -5.25 16.12 -2.81
C GLN A 327 -6.47 15.21 -2.67
N ARG A 328 -6.45 14.03 -3.31
CA ARG A 328 -7.54 13.06 -3.21
C ARG A 328 -7.68 12.47 -1.81
N PHE A 329 -6.58 12.32 -1.08
CA PHE A 329 -6.65 11.93 0.33
C PHE A 329 -7.46 12.96 1.14
N ASP A 330 -7.18 14.26 0.99
CA ASP A 330 -7.91 15.34 1.67
C ASP A 330 -9.37 15.47 1.18
N GLU A 331 -9.58 15.50 -0.14
CA GLU A 331 -10.85 15.91 -0.74
C GLU A 331 -11.82 14.74 -0.99
N VAL A 332 -11.34 13.51 -1.03
CA VAL A 332 -12.14 12.32 -1.35
C VAL A 332 -12.09 11.27 -0.24
N VAL A 333 -10.87 10.80 0.12
CA VAL A 333 -10.70 9.68 1.05
C VAL A 333 -11.16 10.02 2.46
N VAL A 334 -10.72 11.17 3.01
CA VAL A 334 -11.17 11.59 4.35
C VAL A 334 -12.67 11.89 4.40
N PRO A 335 -13.28 12.62 3.42
CA PRO A 335 -14.74 12.74 3.32
C PRO A 335 -15.49 11.42 3.21
N PHE A 336 -14.99 10.46 2.44
CA PHE A 336 -15.56 9.11 2.36
C PHE A 336 -15.63 8.45 3.75
N PHE A 337 -14.54 8.45 4.50
CA PHE A 337 -14.55 7.89 5.85
C PHE A 337 -15.45 8.69 6.81
N ALA A 338 -15.55 10.01 6.63
CA ALA A 338 -16.45 10.84 7.45
C ALA A 338 -17.93 10.51 7.24
N ALA A 339 -18.29 10.03 6.04
CA ALA A 339 -19.66 9.61 5.74
C ALA A 339 -19.97 8.19 6.27
N HIS A 340 -18.96 7.32 6.44
CA HIS A 340 -19.18 5.90 6.65
C HIS A 340 -18.66 5.33 7.98
N LEU A 341 -17.81 6.07 8.71
CA LEU A 341 -17.33 5.62 10.02
C LEU A 341 -18.15 6.21 11.16
N ALA A 342 -18.23 5.47 12.26
CA ALA A 342 -18.86 5.98 13.49
C ALA A 342 -18.10 7.22 14.02
N SER A 343 -18.83 8.26 14.37
CA SER A 343 -18.31 9.51 14.95
C SER A 343 -18.50 9.60 16.47
N ARG A 344 -19.16 8.59 17.07
CA ARG A 344 -19.50 8.52 18.50
C ARG A 344 -19.44 7.08 19.01
#